data_35fb8aead5963cc7ae17226ad242f5c4
#
_entry.id   35fb8aead5963cc7ae17226ad242f5c4
#
_cell.length_a   1.000
_cell.length_b   1.000
_cell.length_c   1.000
_cell.angle_alpha   90.00
_cell.angle_beta   90.00
_cell.angle_gamma   90.00
#
_symmetry.space_group_name_H-M   'P 1'
#
loop_
_entity.id
_entity.type
_entity.pdbx_description
1 polymer ?
#
loop_
_entity_poly.entity_id
_entity_poly.type
_entity_poly.pdbx_seq_one_letter_code
_entity_poly.pdbx_strand_id
1 'polypeptide(L)'
;VIKLGVVGEDNEVWDDIAKRYEEGTGKAIEIVAFGDYREPNEALLSGDIDINAFQHKKFLSQFNEESGSDITSIGDTSIAPLGIYSSKIDDLKDLEDGARIAIPDDPTNGARSLFLLQSAGLIEVEGKDGDLITLEDITSNPRNFEIIELAASQTARSLDDVDVACVNSGMAVDAGFVPTEDAIYLEDHTEEGKDIYVNIIATTPDKKDSATLKDLVDNYYHTEETKKIVEETSKGSSIPVW
;
A
#
# COMPACT_ATOMS: atom_id res chain seq x y z
N VAL A 1 -17.42 20.03 -4.32
CA VAL A 1 -16.03 19.55 -4.31
C VAL A 1 -15.97 18.30 -3.44
N ILE A 2 -15.32 17.24 -3.94
CA ILE A 2 -15.01 16.05 -3.16
C ILE A 2 -13.52 16.15 -2.80
N LYS A 3 -13.20 16.09 -1.51
CA LYS A 3 -11.81 16.06 -1.04
C LYS A 3 -11.33 14.63 -0.88
N LEU A 4 -10.33 14.26 -1.66
CA LEU A 4 -9.73 12.92 -1.68
C LEU A 4 -8.35 12.92 -1.02
N GLY A 5 -8.16 12.13 0.02
CA GLY A 5 -6.85 11.89 0.63
C GLY A 5 -6.09 10.75 -0.05
N VAL A 6 -4.86 10.99 -0.40
CA VAL A 6 -3.93 10.00 -0.96
C VAL A 6 -2.59 10.08 -0.22
N VAL A 7 -1.74 9.08 -0.38
CA VAL A 7 -0.37 9.11 0.14
C VAL A 7 0.61 9.14 -1.02
N GLY A 8 1.58 10.06 -0.94
CA GLY A 8 2.57 10.27 -1.98
C GLY A 8 2.17 11.30 -3.03
N GLU A 9 3.10 11.57 -3.94
CA GLU A 9 2.95 12.65 -4.94
C GLU A 9 2.60 12.12 -6.34
N ASP A 10 2.77 10.83 -6.59
CA ASP A 10 2.39 10.20 -7.87
C ASP A 10 0.92 9.80 -7.83
N ASN A 11 0.07 10.60 -8.48
CA ASN A 11 -1.38 10.45 -8.47
C ASN A 11 -2.00 10.46 -9.87
N GLU A 12 -1.28 10.03 -10.89
CA GLU A 12 -1.71 10.10 -12.30
C GLU A 12 -3.09 9.46 -12.53
N VAL A 13 -3.40 8.36 -11.86
CA VAL A 13 -4.72 7.70 -11.97
C VAL A 13 -5.82 8.63 -11.47
N TRP A 14 -5.63 9.23 -10.30
CA TRP A 14 -6.61 10.13 -9.72
C TRP A 14 -6.70 11.49 -10.42
N ASP A 15 -5.61 11.97 -10.99
CA ASP A 15 -5.61 13.19 -11.81
C ASP A 15 -6.49 13.01 -13.06
N ASP A 16 -6.40 11.85 -13.71
CA ASP A 16 -7.26 11.51 -14.84
C ASP A 16 -8.74 11.37 -14.41
N ILE A 17 -9.00 10.66 -13.32
CA ILE A 17 -10.36 10.49 -12.80
C ILE A 17 -10.96 11.85 -12.42
N ALA A 18 -10.22 12.71 -11.74
CA ALA A 18 -10.67 14.04 -11.35
C ALA A 18 -11.05 14.88 -12.56
N LYS A 19 -10.25 14.84 -13.61
CA LYS A 19 -10.54 15.52 -14.89
C LYS A 19 -11.82 15.01 -15.52
N ARG A 20 -11.96 13.68 -15.69
CA ARG A 20 -13.17 13.07 -16.29
C ARG A 20 -14.43 13.37 -15.46
N TYR A 21 -14.29 13.33 -14.13
CA TYR A 21 -15.38 13.61 -13.21
C TYR A 21 -15.86 15.08 -13.33
N GLU A 22 -14.92 16.03 -13.40
CA GLU A 22 -15.25 17.44 -13.58
C GLU A 22 -15.91 17.70 -14.95
N GLU A 23 -15.39 17.12 -16.02
CA GLU A 23 -15.95 17.22 -17.36
C GLU A 23 -17.38 16.64 -17.43
N GLY A 24 -17.63 15.51 -16.74
CA GLY A 24 -18.91 14.83 -16.76
C GLY A 24 -19.98 15.41 -15.82
N THR A 25 -19.58 16.00 -14.70
CA THR A 25 -20.49 16.42 -13.63
C THR A 25 -20.48 17.92 -13.32
N GLY A 26 -19.45 18.63 -13.76
CA GLY A 26 -19.18 20.02 -13.35
C GLY A 26 -18.70 20.15 -11.90
N LYS A 27 -18.34 19.04 -11.24
CA LYS A 27 -17.89 19.02 -9.85
C LYS A 27 -16.42 18.62 -9.78
N ALA A 28 -15.66 19.32 -8.96
CA ALA A 28 -14.22 19.05 -8.79
C ALA A 28 -13.95 17.97 -7.74
N ILE A 29 -12.85 17.23 -7.96
CA ILE A 29 -12.17 16.43 -6.92
C ILE A 29 -10.90 17.16 -6.55
N GLU A 30 -10.73 17.47 -5.28
CA GLU A 30 -9.51 18.06 -4.73
C GLU A 30 -8.66 16.95 -4.12
N ILE A 31 -7.49 16.73 -4.68
CA ILE A 31 -6.55 15.71 -4.19
C ILE A 31 -5.69 16.32 -3.08
N VAL A 32 -5.73 15.69 -1.91
CA VAL A 32 -4.94 16.07 -0.73
C VAL A 32 -3.90 14.98 -0.49
N ALA A 33 -2.63 15.28 -0.78
CA ALA A 33 -1.53 14.34 -0.60
C ALA A 33 -0.98 14.40 0.83
N PHE A 34 -0.87 13.23 1.45
CA PHE A 34 -0.26 13.04 2.77
C PHE A 34 1.11 12.36 2.63
N GLY A 35 1.96 12.56 3.63
CA GLY A 35 3.31 12.00 3.63
C GLY A 35 3.41 10.57 4.15
N ASP A 36 2.46 10.11 4.94
CA ASP A 36 2.50 8.80 5.56
C ASP A 36 1.09 8.19 5.73
N TYR A 37 1.05 6.89 6.03
CA TYR A 37 -0.18 6.10 6.14
C TYR A 37 -1.05 6.41 7.36
N ARG A 38 -0.55 7.10 8.37
CA ARG A 38 -1.32 7.45 9.58
C ARG A 38 -2.34 8.54 9.35
N GLU A 39 -2.01 9.50 8.51
CA GLU A 39 -2.72 10.77 8.39
C GLU A 39 -4.08 10.69 7.67
N PRO A 40 -4.25 9.93 6.56
CA PRO A 40 -5.49 10.02 5.79
C PRO A 40 -6.74 9.51 6.53
N ASN A 41 -6.63 8.50 7.39
CA ASN A 41 -7.76 8.03 8.18
C ASN A 41 -8.14 9.02 9.30
N GLU A 42 -7.15 9.66 9.91
CA GLU A 42 -7.39 10.73 10.89
C GLU A 42 -8.06 11.95 10.23
N ALA A 43 -7.59 12.34 9.05
CA ALA A 43 -8.20 13.42 8.27
C ALA A 43 -9.63 13.10 7.84
N LEU A 44 -9.93 11.83 7.56
CA LEU A 44 -11.28 11.36 7.24
C LEU A 44 -12.20 11.48 8.47
N LEU A 45 -11.73 11.07 9.64
CA LEU A 45 -12.49 11.15 10.89
C LEU A 45 -12.70 12.58 11.37
N SER A 46 -11.75 13.49 11.13
CA SER A 46 -11.89 14.91 11.45
C SER A 46 -12.79 15.68 10.48
N GLY A 47 -13.07 15.10 9.31
CA GLY A 47 -13.86 15.74 8.26
C GLY A 47 -13.06 16.67 7.35
N ASP A 48 -11.72 16.62 7.41
CA ASP A 48 -10.85 17.42 6.54
C ASP A 48 -10.85 16.90 5.10
N ILE A 49 -11.13 15.61 4.91
CA ILE A 49 -11.37 14.97 3.61
C ILE A 49 -12.67 14.17 3.61
N ASP A 50 -13.21 13.87 2.43
CA ASP A 50 -14.45 13.13 2.26
C ASP A 50 -14.26 11.63 2.03
N ILE A 51 -13.20 11.30 1.29
CA ILE A 51 -12.78 9.93 0.96
C ILE A 51 -11.26 9.83 1.02
N ASN A 52 -10.76 8.61 1.15
CA ASN A 52 -9.33 8.36 0.91
C ASN A 52 -9.11 7.10 0.08
N ALA A 53 -7.97 7.03 -0.59
CA ALA A 53 -7.56 5.91 -1.43
C ALA A 53 -6.04 5.72 -1.28
N PHE A 54 -5.61 4.91 -0.31
CA PHE A 54 -4.19 4.69 -0.01
C PHE A 54 -3.93 3.35 0.68
N GLN A 55 -4.98 2.70 1.21
CA GLN A 55 -4.85 1.59 2.15
C GLN A 55 -5.46 0.31 1.59
N HIS A 56 -4.91 -0.82 2.03
CA HIS A 56 -5.53 -2.12 1.81
C HIS A 56 -6.51 -2.49 2.92
N LYS A 57 -7.33 -3.51 2.67
CA LYS A 57 -8.41 -3.95 3.58
C LYS A 57 -7.89 -4.28 4.99
N LYS A 58 -6.74 -4.95 5.09
CA LYS A 58 -6.17 -5.33 6.39
C LYS A 58 -5.72 -4.11 7.20
N PHE A 59 -5.13 -3.12 6.54
CA PHE A 59 -4.73 -1.86 7.18
C PHE A 59 -5.95 -1.13 7.76
N LEU A 60 -7.02 -1.00 6.99
CA LEU A 60 -8.26 -0.38 7.48
C LEU A 60 -8.86 -1.13 8.65
N SER A 61 -8.95 -2.46 8.57
CA SER A 61 -9.46 -3.29 9.67
C SER A 61 -8.70 -3.04 10.96
N GLN A 62 -7.38 -3.00 10.90
CA GLN A 62 -6.53 -2.74 12.06
C GLN A 62 -6.70 -1.31 12.60
N PHE A 63 -6.75 -0.32 11.72
CA PHE A 63 -7.00 1.07 12.13
C PHE A 63 -8.33 1.21 12.87
N ASN A 64 -9.41 0.62 12.36
CA ASN A 64 -10.73 0.66 12.98
C ASN A 64 -10.71 -0.03 14.36
N GLU A 65 -10.04 -1.15 14.50
CA GLU A 65 -9.92 -1.86 15.77
C GLU A 65 -9.19 -1.01 16.82
N GLU A 66 -8.07 -0.42 16.45
CA GLU A 66 -7.26 0.42 17.37
C GLU A 66 -7.93 1.74 17.73
N SER A 67 -8.59 2.39 16.78
CA SER A 67 -9.22 3.72 16.98
C SER A 67 -10.66 3.64 17.48
N GLY A 68 -11.29 2.47 17.43
CA GLY A 68 -12.72 2.32 17.71
C GLY A 68 -13.60 3.02 16.67
N SER A 69 -13.13 3.14 15.42
CA SER A 69 -13.86 3.78 14.32
C SER A 69 -14.46 2.74 13.36
N ASP A 70 -15.32 3.21 12.46
CA ASP A 70 -16.06 2.39 11.50
C ASP A 70 -15.88 2.90 10.07
N ILE A 71 -14.68 3.34 9.71
CA ILE A 71 -14.36 3.73 8.33
C ILE A 71 -14.67 2.55 7.42
N THR A 72 -15.33 2.81 6.30
CA THR A 72 -15.92 1.77 5.44
C THR A 72 -15.42 1.90 4.02
N SER A 73 -15.10 0.75 3.40
CA SER A 73 -14.81 0.68 1.97
C SER A 73 -16.07 0.94 1.14
N ILE A 74 -15.93 1.74 0.09
CA ILE A 74 -16.96 1.97 -0.92
C ILE A 74 -16.56 1.45 -2.31
N GLY A 75 -15.38 0.86 -2.43
CA GLY A 75 -14.94 0.22 -3.66
C GLY A 75 -13.53 -0.33 -3.56
N ASP A 76 -13.30 -1.48 -4.19
CA ASP A 76 -11.98 -2.05 -4.37
C ASP A 76 -11.26 -1.33 -5.52
N THR A 77 -9.95 -1.23 -5.45
CA THR A 77 -9.15 -0.58 -6.51
C THR A 77 -8.18 -1.55 -7.16
N SER A 78 -7.06 -1.80 -6.55
CA SER A 78 -6.02 -2.66 -7.10
C SER A 78 -5.31 -3.43 -6.01
N ILE A 79 -4.63 -4.50 -6.42
CA ILE A 79 -3.64 -5.15 -5.59
C ILE A 79 -2.26 -4.88 -6.18
N ALA A 80 -1.29 -4.56 -5.33
CA ALA A 80 0.09 -4.33 -5.73
C ALA A 80 1.04 -5.07 -4.80
N PRO A 81 2.05 -5.79 -5.33
CA PRO A 81 2.93 -6.60 -4.52
C PRO A 81 3.86 -5.75 -3.66
N LEU A 82 4.05 -6.17 -2.42
CA LEU A 82 5.16 -5.73 -1.59
C LEU A 82 6.46 -6.27 -2.20
N GLY A 83 7.50 -5.48 -2.20
CA GLY A 83 8.78 -5.88 -2.79
C GLY A 83 9.96 -5.69 -1.85
N ILE A 84 11.02 -6.43 -2.12
CA ILE A 84 12.33 -6.23 -1.51
C ILE A 84 13.21 -5.51 -2.52
N TYR A 85 13.81 -4.40 -2.10
CA TYR A 85 14.65 -3.52 -2.92
C TYR A 85 16.02 -3.36 -2.30
N SER A 86 17.00 -3.06 -3.14
CA SER A 86 18.37 -2.76 -2.71
C SER A 86 19.04 -1.76 -3.63
N SER A 87 19.91 -0.91 -3.08
CA SER A 87 20.84 -0.09 -3.84
C SER A 87 22.26 -0.67 -3.87
N LYS A 88 22.46 -1.83 -3.23
CA LYS A 88 23.79 -2.43 -3.02
C LYS A 88 23.97 -3.78 -3.72
N ILE A 89 22.91 -4.57 -3.84
CA ILE A 89 22.91 -5.90 -4.44
C ILE A 89 21.79 -6.06 -5.45
N ASP A 90 21.95 -6.97 -6.40
CA ASP A 90 20.96 -7.29 -7.43
C ASP A 90 20.28 -8.66 -7.21
N ASP A 91 20.81 -9.47 -6.34
CA ASP A 91 20.30 -10.81 -6.00
C ASP A 91 20.39 -11.04 -4.49
N LEU A 92 19.35 -11.60 -3.90
CA LEU A 92 19.34 -11.96 -2.46
C LEU A 92 20.42 -12.95 -2.06
N LYS A 93 20.96 -13.71 -3.00
CA LYS A 93 22.12 -14.60 -2.75
C LYS A 93 23.37 -13.84 -2.32
N ASP A 94 23.48 -12.59 -2.73
CA ASP A 94 24.62 -11.72 -2.41
C ASP A 94 24.49 -11.03 -1.05
N LEU A 95 23.35 -11.23 -0.37
CA LEU A 95 23.11 -10.71 0.96
C LEU A 95 24.03 -11.39 1.97
N GLU A 96 24.79 -10.60 2.72
CA GLU A 96 25.76 -11.12 3.70
C GLU A 96 25.08 -11.44 5.05
N ASP A 97 25.72 -12.30 5.82
CA ASP A 97 25.31 -12.57 7.20
C ASP A 97 25.40 -11.28 8.04
N GLY A 98 24.43 -11.05 8.91
CA GLY A 98 24.34 -9.83 9.68
C GLY A 98 23.83 -8.60 8.92
N ALA A 99 23.39 -8.78 7.66
CA ALA A 99 22.86 -7.68 6.87
C ALA A 99 21.67 -6.98 7.54
N ARG A 100 21.52 -5.70 7.26
CA ARG A 100 20.46 -4.85 7.77
C ARG A 100 19.29 -4.84 6.79
N ILE A 101 18.08 -5.13 7.30
CA ILE A 101 16.83 -5.20 6.53
C ILE A 101 15.82 -4.23 7.15
N ALA A 102 15.40 -3.22 6.38
CA ALA A 102 14.34 -2.31 6.81
C ALA A 102 12.96 -2.85 6.43
N ILE A 103 11.99 -2.69 7.33
CA ILE A 103 10.58 -3.02 7.11
C ILE A 103 9.68 -1.88 7.60
N PRO A 104 8.44 -1.75 7.11
CA PRO A 104 7.46 -0.83 7.68
C PRO A 104 7.18 -1.12 9.15
N ASP A 105 6.96 -0.07 9.94
CA ASP A 105 6.74 -0.16 11.38
C ASP A 105 5.26 -0.29 11.78
N ASP A 106 4.32 -0.09 10.86
CA ASP A 106 2.92 -0.30 11.16
C ASP A 106 2.59 -1.80 11.27
N PRO A 107 1.64 -2.19 12.13
CA PRO A 107 1.39 -3.60 12.45
C PRO A 107 1.10 -4.48 11.24
N THR A 108 0.29 -4.01 10.30
CA THR A 108 -0.13 -4.84 9.15
C THR A 108 0.95 -4.99 8.10
N ASN A 109 1.62 -3.91 7.71
CA ASN A 109 2.69 -3.97 6.71
C ASN A 109 4.00 -4.52 7.29
N GLY A 110 4.24 -4.31 8.58
CA GLY A 110 5.34 -4.96 9.29
C GLY A 110 5.20 -6.49 9.28
N ALA A 111 4.04 -7.00 9.66
CA ALA A 111 3.73 -8.43 9.60
C ALA A 111 3.81 -8.99 8.16
N ARG A 112 3.22 -8.28 7.20
CA ARG A 112 3.30 -8.62 5.77
C ARG A 112 4.75 -8.73 5.29
N SER A 113 5.61 -7.82 5.73
CA SER A 113 7.03 -7.84 5.38
C SER A 113 7.77 -9.04 5.96
N LEU A 114 7.45 -9.45 7.19
CA LEU A 114 8.03 -10.65 7.80
C LEU A 114 7.64 -11.92 7.03
N PHE A 115 6.39 -12.03 6.57
CA PHE A 115 5.97 -13.12 5.69
C PHE A 115 6.68 -13.08 4.34
N LEU A 116 6.93 -11.89 3.77
CA LEU A 116 7.69 -11.74 2.55
C LEU A 116 9.13 -12.21 2.72
N LEU A 117 9.78 -11.85 3.81
CA LEU A 117 11.15 -12.30 4.13
C LEU A 117 11.21 -13.83 4.29
N GLN A 118 10.18 -14.43 4.90
CA GLN A 118 10.06 -15.89 4.98
C GLN A 118 9.89 -16.52 3.59
N SER A 119 9.01 -15.98 2.77
CA SER A 119 8.80 -16.42 1.37
C SER A 119 10.09 -16.37 0.57
N ALA A 120 10.92 -15.36 0.79
CA ALA A 120 12.24 -15.20 0.18
C ALA A 120 13.31 -16.16 0.75
N GLY A 121 12.99 -16.93 1.78
CA GLY A 121 13.93 -17.89 2.40
C GLY A 121 14.95 -17.27 3.36
N LEU A 122 14.72 -16.04 3.82
CA LEU A 122 15.68 -15.31 4.68
C LEU A 122 15.51 -15.59 6.16
N ILE A 123 14.27 -15.77 6.60
CA ILE A 123 13.90 -16.08 8.00
C ILE A 123 12.75 -17.08 8.01
N GLU A 124 12.44 -17.60 9.19
CA GLU A 124 11.20 -18.32 9.47
C GLU A 124 10.43 -17.60 10.55
N VAL A 125 9.11 -17.54 10.41
CA VAL A 125 8.20 -16.91 11.37
C VAL A 125 7.07 -17.86 11.78
N GLU A 126 6.50 -17.63 12.95
CA GLU A 126 5.30 -18.32 13.40
C GLU A 126 4.05 -17.58 12.91
N GLY A 127 3.00 -18.33 12.55
CA GLY A 127 1.76 -17.74 12.07
C GLY A 127 1.54 -17.90 10.57
N LYS A 128 0.46 -17.32 10.09
CA LYS A 128 0.04 -17.35 8.67
C LYS A 128 -0.31 -15.94 8.18
N ASP A 129 -0.28 -15.73 6.89
CA ASP A 129 -0.65 -14.45 6.26
C ASP A 129 -1.96 -13.89 6.84
N GLY A 130 -1.92 -12.62 7.20
CA GLY A 130 -3.00 -11.91 7.87
C GLY A 130 -2.89 -11.89 9.39
N ASP A 131 -2.07 -12.75 10.02
CA ASP A 131 -1.77 -12.63 11.43
C ASP A 131 -0.88 -11.40 11.68
N LEU A 132 -1.11 -10.71 12.79
CA LEU A 132 -0.32 -9.53 13.19
C LEU A 132 0.93 -9.96 13.96
N ILE A 133 1.82 -10.69 13.27
CA ILE A 133 3.09 -11.11 13.86
C ILE A 133 4.04 -9.93 14.03
N THR A 134 4.97 -10.08 14.95
CA THR A 134 6.03 -9.11 15.27
C THR A 134 7.40 -9.75 15.15
N LEU A 135 8.46 -8.99 15.40
CA LEU A 135 9.84 -9.51 15.43
C LEU A 135 10.01 -10.66 16.45
N GLU A 136 9.17 -10.70 17.50
CA GLU A 136 9.19 -11.76 18.51
C GLU A 136 8.71 -13.11 17.96
N ASP A 137 7.99 -13.12 16.85
CA ASP A 137 7.48 -14.32 16.20
C ASP A 137 8.47 -14.94 15.19
N ILE A 138 9.66 -14.36 15.06
CA ILE A 138 10.74 -14.94 14.27
C ILE A 138 11.26 -16.18 14.98
N THR A 139 11.09 -17.35 14.36
CA THR A 139 11.51 -18.64 14.92
C THR A 139 12.89 -19.07 14.40
N SER A 140 13.34 -18.57 13.28
CA SER A 140 14.65 -18.85 12.71
C SER A 140 15.22 -17.65 11.96
N ASN A 141 16.42 -17.26 12.33
CA ASN A 141 17.23 -16.22 11.68
C ASN A 141 18.70 -16.63 11.72
N PRO A 142 19.06 -17.71 10.98
CA PRO A 142 20.40 -18.33 11.13
C PRO A 142 21.53 -17.46 10.62
N ARG A 143 21.24 -16.49 9.78
CA ARG A 143 22.23 -15.56 9.22
C ARG A 143 22.32 -14.25 10.01
N ASN A 144 21.61 -14.15 11.13
CA ASN A 144 21.64 -13.01 12.05
C ASN A 144 21.32 -11.67 11.38
N PHE A 145 20.33 -11.62 10.49
CA PHE A 145 19.86 -10.36 9.91
C PHE A 145 19.37 -9.42 11.00
N GLU A 146 19.76 -8.15 10.90
CA GLU A 146 19.25 -7.08 11.75
C GLU A 146 18.03 -6.44 11.07
N ILE A 147 16.85 -6.66 11.64
CA ILE A 147 15.60 -6.13 11.09
C ILE A 147 15.26 -4.81 11.79
N ILE A 148 15.09 -3.76 10.98
CA ILE A 148 14.90 -2.38 11.44
C ILE A 148 13.52 -1.93 11.00
N GLU A 149 12.72 -1.48 11.96
CA GLU A 149 11.37 -0.97 11.72
C GLU A 149 11.42 0.55 11.50
N LEU A 150 10.89 0.99 10.36
CA LEU A 150 10.81 2.39 9.94
C LEU A 150 9.40 2.73 9.47
N ALA A 151 9.01 3.99 9.56
CA ALA A 151 7.79 4.44 8.89
C ALA A 151 7.82 4.02 7.41
N ALA A 152 6.68 3.58 6.86
CA ALA A 152 6.60 3.09 5.48
C ALA A 152 7.17 4.10 4.47
N SER A 153 6.96 5.40 4.70
CA SER A 153 7.51 6.51 3.90
C SER A 153 9.05 6.62 3.96
N GLN A 154 9.71 5.95 4.89
CA GLN A 154 11.16 6.01 5.08
C GLN A 154 11.88 4.76 4.56
N THR A 155 11.18 3.68 4.24
CA THR A 155 11.81 2.42 3.85
C THR A 155 12.64 2.53 2.57
N ALA A 156 12.10 3.13 1.51
CA ALA A 156 12.85 3.35 0.27
C ALA A 156 14.02 4.34 0.47
N ARG A 157 13.84 5.36 1.31
CA ARG A 157 14.86 6.37 1.62
C ARG A 157 16.02 5.80 2.43
N SER A 158 15.82 4.68 3.13
CA SER A 158 16.83 4.03 3.95
C SER A 158 17.82 3.17 3.14
N LEU A 159 17.62 3.00 1.83
CA LEU A 159 18.41 2.08 1.00
C LEU A 159 19.90 2.38 0.95
N ASP A 160 20.32 3.61 1.22
CA ASP A 160 21.74 3.95 1.34
C ASP A 160 22.35 3.47 2.67
N ASP A 161 21.52 3.26 3.69
CA ASP A 161 21.93 2.93 5.05
C ASP A 161 21.71 1.45 5.41
N VAL A 162 20.87 0.74 4.67
CA VAL A 162 20.58 -0.69 4.87
C VAL A 162 20.97 -1.50 3.65
N ASP A 163 21.04 -2.82 3.80
CA ASP A 163 21.38 -3.71 2.69
C ASP A 163 20.20 -3.98 1.78
N VAL A 164 19.00 -4.19 2.35
CA VAL A 164 17.73 -4.31 1.63
C VAL A 164 16.60 -3.69 2.44
N ALA A 165 15.51 -3.35 1.77
CA ALA A 165 14.29 -2.88 2.42
C ALA A 165 13.04 -3.50 1.79
N CYS A 166 12.05 -3.83 2.62
CA CYS A 166 10.70 -4.14 2.18
C CYS A 166 9.96 -2.80 1.97
N VAL A 167 9.48 -2.57 0.77
CA VAL A 167 8.86 -1.30 0.38
C VAL A 167 7.51 -1.56 -0.25
N ASN A 168 6.47 -0.88 0.25
CA ASN A 168 5.14 -0.90 -0.37
C ASN A 168 5.20 -0.32 -1.79
N SER A 169 4.37 -0.85 -2.69
CA SER A 169 4.41 -0.49 -4.10
C SER A 169 4.28 1.02 -4.35
N GLY A 170 3.34 1.70 -3.73
CA GLY A 170 3.18 3.15 -3.86
C GLY A 170 4.40 3.94 -3.40
N MET A 171 5.03 3.53 -2.29
CA MET A 171 6.26 4.14 -1.79
C MET A 171 7.45 3.89 -2.72
N ALA A 172 7.51 2.71 -3.34
CA ALA A 172 8.54 2.39 -4.33
C ALA A 172 8.39 3.26 -5.60
N VAL A 173 7.17 3.41 -6.09
CA VAL A 173 6.88 4.26 -7.27
C VAL A 173 7.23 5.72 -6.98
N ASP A 174 6.87 6.26 -5.83
CA ASP A 174 7.23 7.62 -5.40
C ASP A 174 8.77 7.81 -5.31
N ALA A 175 9.50 6.77 -5.00
CA ALA A 175 10.97 6.77 -4.97
C ALA A 175 11.61 6.58 -6.36
N GLY A 176 10.81 6.43 -7.42
CA GLY A 176 11.26 6.26 -8.79
C GLY A 176 11.50 4.83 -9.22
N PHE A 177 11.08 3.84 -8.42
CA PHE A 177 11.19 2.43 -8.80
C PHE A 177 9.99 1.97 -9.63
N VAL A 178 10.25 0.99 -10.48
CA VAL A 178 9.23 0.19 -11.16
C VAL A 178 9.24 -1.19 -10.51
N PRO A 179 8.23 -1.53 -9.68
CA PRO A 179 8.26 -2.75 -8.86
C PRO A 179 8.57 -4.03 -9.63
N THR A 180 8.00 -4.24 -10.80
CA THR A 180 8.23 -5.44 -11.64
C THR A 180 9.62 -5.50 -12.26
N GLU A 181 10.33 -4.38 -12.35
CA GLU A 181 11.67 -4.29 -12.94
C GLU A 181 12.77 -4.18 -11.88
N ASP A 182 12.51 -3.43 -10.80
CA ASP A 182 13.53 -2.98 -9.85
C ASP A 182 13.55 -3.77 -8.55
N ALA A 183 12.46 -4.42 -8.16
CA ALA A 183 12.45 -5.27 -6.99
C ALA A 183 13.32 -6.51 -7.21
N ILE A 184 14.14 -6.85 -6.23
CA ILE A 184 14.95 -8.08 -6.26
C ILE A 184 14.15 -9.30 -5.81
N TYR A 185 13.02 -9.08 -5.17
CA TYR A 185 12.03 -10.09 -4.83
C TYR A 185 10.64 -9.44 -4.69
N LEU A 186 9.62 -10.03 -5.29
CA LEU A 186 8.23 -9.56 -5.19
C LEU A 186 7.35 -10.59 -4.50
N GLU A 187 6.41 -10.09 -3.70
CA GLU A 187 5.31 -10.87 -3.16
C GLU A 187 4.47 -11.45 -4.30
N ASP A 188 4.07 -12.72 -4.17
CA ASP A 188 3.12 -13.33 -5.09
C ASP A 188 1.68 -13.01 -4.64
N HIS A 189 1.10 -11.99 -5.25
CA HIS A 189 -0.26 -11.52 -4.97
C HIS A 189 -1.36 -12.49 -5.45
N THR A 190 -1.01 -13.53 -6.22
CA THR A 190 -1.96 -14.54 -6.71
C THR A 190 -2.17 -15.68 -5.72
N GLU A 191 -1.36 -15.80 -4.67
CA GLU A 191 -1.53 -16.79 -3.63
C GLU A 191 -2.86 -16.61 -2.88
N GLU A 192 -3.41 -17.72 -2.40
CA GLU A 192 -4.63 -17.72 -1.59
C GLU A 192 -4.44 -16.88 -0.31
N GLY A 193 -5.44 -16.08 0.04
CA GLY A 193 -5.42 -15.22 1.22
C GLY A 193 -4.83 -13.83 1.00
N LYS A 194 -4.35 -13.50 -0.20
CA LYS A 194 -3.79 -12.17 -0.50
C LYS A 194 -4.86 -11.07 -0.75
N ASP A 195 -6.13 -11.42 -0.88
CA ASP A 195 -7.24 -10.47 -1.04
C ASP A 195 -7.37 -9.46 0.09
N ILE A 196 -6.85 -9.77 1.29
CA ILE A 196 -6.76 -8.83 2.42
C ILE A 196 -5.88 -7.60 2.11
N TYR A 197 -5.02 -7.69 1.11
CA TYR A 197 -4.13 -6.61 0.66
C TYR A 197 -4.65 -5.86 -0.57
N VAL A 198 -5.87 -6.13 -1.00
CA VAL A 198 -6.56 -5.32 -2.01
C VAL A 198 -6.78 -3.91 -1.46
N ASN A 199 -6.35 -2.91 -2.23
CA ASN A 199 -6.54 -1.50 -1.89
C ASN A 199 -7.98 -1.07 -2.15
N ILE A 200 -8.41 -0.06 -1.41
CA ILE A 200 -9.81 0.39 -1.37
C ILE A 200 -9.92 1.91 -1.45
N ILE A 201 -11.12 2.36 -1.82
CA ILE A 201 -11.60 3.71 -1.57
C ILE A 201 -12.45 3.64 -0.30
N ALA A 202 -12.19 4.50 0.67
CA ALA A 202 -12.86 4.47 1.96
C ALA A 202 -13.49 5.82 2.32
N THR A 203 -14.55 5.76 3.12
CA THR A 203 -15.26 6.93 3.64
C THR A 203 -15.81 6.64 5.04
N THR A 204 -16.40 7.67 5.66
CA THR A 204 -17.10 7.53 6.95
C THR A 204 -18.47 6.88 6.79
N PRO A 205 -19.02 6.22 7.85
CA PRO A 205 -20.30 5.54 7.76
C PRO A 205 -21.49 6.41 7.34
N ASP A 206 -21.45 7.69 7.72
CA ASP A 206 -22.50 8.67 7.35
C ASP A 206 -22.53 9.01 5.85
N LYS A 207 -21.41 8.80 5.15
CA LYS A 207 -21.26 9.10 3.70
C LYS A 207 -21.28 7.86 2.81
N LYS A 208 -21.22 6.65 3.36
CA LYS A 208 -21.09 5.41 2.59
C LYS A 208 -22.20 5.19 1.55
N ASP A 209 -23.39 5.68 1.83
CA ASP A 209 -24.56 5.54 0.94
C ASP A 209 -24.79 6.79 0.07
N SER A 210 -23.82 7.70 0.01
CA SER A 210 -23.89 8.90 -0.83
C SER A 210 -23.98 8.55 -2.31
N ALA A 211 -25.06 9.02 -2.96
CA ALA A 211 -25.24 8.84 -4.40
C ALA A 211 -24.09 9.46 -5.21
N THR A 212 -23.54 10.56 -4.74
CA THR A 212 -22.38 11.24 -5.37
C THR A 212 -21.12 10.38 -5.31
N LEU A 213 -20.82 9.76 -4.15
CA LEU A 213 -19.66 8.89 -4.02
C LEU A 213 -19.84 7.57 -4.77
N LYS A 214 -21.07 7.03 -4.78
CA LYS A 214 -21.39 5.85 -5.58
C LYS A 214 -21.19 6.12 -7.08
N ASP A 215 -21.65 7.26 -7.58
CA ASP A 215 -21.46 7.67 -8.96
C ASP A 215 -19.96 7.78 -9.32
N LEU A 216 -19.16 8.40 -8.44
CA LEU A 216 -17.72 8.49 -8.61
C LEU A 216 -17.08 7.11 -8.75
N VAL A 217 -17.40 6.17 -7.87
CA VAL A 217 -16.85 4.83 -7.89
C VAL A 217 -17.30 4.05 -9.11
N ASP A 218 -18.63 3.97 -9.34
CA ASP A 218 -19.19 3.08 -10.37
C ASP A 218 -18.95 3.59 -11.80
N ASN A 219 -18.99 4.90 -12.02
CA ASN A 219 -19.00 5.47 -13.37
C ASN A 219 -17.67 6.17 -13.75
N TYR A 220 -16.79 6.43 -12.80
CA TYR A 220 -15.51 7.10 -13.08
C TYR A 220 -14.30 6.28 -12.63
N TYR A 221 -14.37 5.59 -11.47
CA TYR A 221 -13.25 4.73 -11.04
C TYR A 221 -13.34 3.33 -11.67
N HIS A 222 -14.44 2.59 -11.48
CA HIS A 222 -14.63 1.22 -11.96
C HIS A 222 -14.94 1.17 -13.47
N THR A 223 -14.00 1.67 -14.29
CA THR A 223 -14.14 1.73 -15.75
C THR A 223 -12.96 1.04 -16.43
N GLU A 224 -13.14 0.65 -17.70
CA GLU A 224 -12.03 0.10 -18.50
C GLU A 224 -10.93 1.14 -18.76
N GLU A 225 -11.32 2.41 -18.85
CA GLU A 225 -10.36 3.52 -18.99
C GLU A 225 -9.44 3.62 -17.76
N THR A 226 -9.99 3.55 -16.56
CA THR A 226 -9.19 3.55 -15.32
C THR A 226 -8.29 2.32 -15.23
N LYS A 227 -8.78 1.12 -15.58
CA LYS A 227 -7.94 -0.09 -15.64
C LYS A 227 -6.70 0.13 -16.50
N LYS A 228 -6.92 0.67 -17.69
CA LYS A 228 -5.85 0.93 -18.64
C LYS A 228 -4.79 1.88 -18.07
N ILE A 229 -5.23 2.97 -17.42
CA ILE A 229 -4.32 3.94 -16.81
C ILE A 229 -3.55 3.32 -15.64
N VAL A 230 -4.22 2.54 -14.79
CA VAL A 230 -3.56 1.80 -13.69
C VAL A 230 -2.47 0.87 -14.22
N GLU A 231 -2.77 0.10 -15.26
CA GLU A 231 -1.79 -0.82 -15.88
C GLU A 231 -0.62 -0.08 -16.54
N GLU A 232 -0.91 1.00 -17.28
CA GLU A 232 0.11 1.78 -17.97
C GLU A 232 1.02 2.54 -17.00
N THR A 233 0.48 3.23 -16.01
CA THR A 233 1.25 4.03 -15.05
C THR A 233 2.07 3.18 -14.09
N SER A 234 1.56 2.00 -13.72
CA SER A 234 2.26 1.05 -12.86
C SER A 234 3.15 0.07 -13.63
N LYS A 235 3.15 0.12 -14.97
CA LYS A 235 3.82 -0.87 -15.85
C LYS A 235 3.48 -2.32 -15.48
N GLY A 236 2.22 -2.55 -15.14
CA GLY A 236 1.68 -3.86 -14.78
C GLY A 236 1.97 -4.30 -13.34
N SER A 237 2.56 -3.46 -12.49
CA SER A 237 2.80 -3.82 -11.08
C SER A 237 1.57 -3.68 -10.19
N SER A 238 0.64 -2.79 -10.53
CA SER A 238 -0.68 -2.69 -9.89
C SER A 238 -1.73 -3.39 -10.75
N ILE A 239 -2.49 -4.29 -10.13
CA ILE A 239 -3.50 -5.10 -10.81
C ILE A 239 -4.89 -4.63 -10.41
N PRO A 240 -5.70 -4.05 -11.33
CA PRO A 240 -7.09 -3.73 -11.06
C PRO A 240 -7.90 -4.96 -10.67
N VAL A 241 -8.81 -4.81 -9.69
CA VAL A 241 -9.59 -5.94 -9.14
C VAL A 241 -11.11 -5.76 -9.26
N TRP A 242 -11.55 -4.97 -10.23
CA TRP A 242 -12.98 -4.82 -10.55
C TRP A 242 -13.29 -5.25 -11.97
#